data_410f3a1d28fbc4b37f44273a33d09df2
#
_entry.id   410f3a1d28fbc4b37f44273a33d09df2
#
_cell.length_a   1.000
_cell.length_b   1.000
_cell.length_c   1.000
_cell.angle_alpha   90.00
_cell.angle_beta   90.00
_cell.angle_gamma   90.00
#
_symmetry.space_group_name_H-M   'P 1'
#
loop_
_entity.id
_entity.type
_entity.pdbx_description
1 polymer ?
#
loop_
_entity_poly.entity_id
_entity_poly.type
_entity_poly.pdbx_seq_one_letter_code
_entity_poly.pdbx_strand_id
1 'polypeptide(L)'
;MLQQLYYITDRRQFPGDAQEQDRLLLEKIAECAAAGVDLVQLREKDLSAGALEELARKAMAAIAGSRTRLLINSRTDVALACGAHGVHLPANDLAASDVRAIFARAGMSEPVIGVSAHSAAEVASAEAHGADFAVFGPVFEKSRSANREGLEQLRQICHRAEAAQPSMPVLALGGITLENAPLCVAAGAAGIAAIRLFQQNDVRAVVKKLREVRA
;
A
#
# COMPACT_ATOMS: atom_id res chain seq x y z
N MET A 1 -10.89 -0.43 -14.78
CA MET A 1 -9.41 -0.19 -14.77
C MET A 1 -8.93 -0.08 -13.33
N LEU A 2 -7.82 -0.74 -12.97
CA LEU A 2 -7.18 -0.53 -11.66
C LEU A 2 -6.81 0.94 -11.48
N GLN A 3 -7.29 1.55 -10.41
CA GLN A 3 -7.07 2.96 -10.11
C GLN A 3 -5.76 3.16 -9.35
N GLN A 4 -5.37 2.22 -8.47
CA GLN A 4 -4.19 2.35 -7.62
C GLN A 4 -3.30 1.10 -7.65
N LEU A 5 -2.01 1.30 -7.81
CA LEU A 5 -0.95 0.30 -7.66
C LEU A 5 -0.10 0.68 -6.45
N TYR A 6 0.05 -0.25 -5.52
CA TYR A 6 0.67 -0.01 -4.22
C TYR A 6 1.79 -1.00 -3.96
N TYR A 7 3.03 -0.56 -4.03
CA TYR A 7 4.20 -1.35 -3.65
C TYR A 7 4.42 -1.25 -2.15
N ILE A 8 4.46 -2.39 -1.44
CA ILE A 8 4.84 -2.49 -0.03
C ILE A 8 6.25 -3.05 0.03
N THR A 9 7.17 -2.38 0.73
CA THR A 9 8.57 -2.77 0.79
C THR A 9 8.83 -3.87 1.82
N ASP A 10 9.88 -4.64 1.56
CA ASP A 10 10.51 -5.60 2.49
C ASP A 10 11.96 -5.78 2.04
N ARG A 11 12.88 -4.90 2.49
CA ARG A 11 14.28 -4.90 2.06
C ARG A 11 15.01 -6.21 2.36
N ARG A 12 14.56 -6.94 3.36
CA ARG A 12 15.16 -8.24 3.76
C ARG A 12 14.95 -9.35 2.72
N GLN A 13 14.11 -9.14 1.72
CA GLN A 13 13.97 -10.04 0.58
C GLN A 13 15.02 -9.79 -0.52
N PHE A 14 15.80 -8.71 -0.43
CA PHE A 14 16.96 -8.48 -1.30
C PHE A 14 18.19 -9.23 -0.76
N PRO A 15 19.11 -9.67 -1.66
CA PRO A 15 20.38 -10.28 -1.25
C PRO A 15 21.32 -9.24 -0.63
N GLY A 16 22.38 -9.72 0.00
CA GLY A 16 23.46 -8.89 0.54
C GLY A 16 23.30 -8.52 2.00
N ASP A 17 24.16 -7.64 2.46
CA ASP A 17 24.11 -7.05 3.79
C ASP A 17 23.09 -5.90 3.88
N ALA A 18 22.96 -5.29 5.06
CA ALA A 18 21.98 -4.23 5.29
C ALA A 18 22.18 -3.02 4.36
N GLN A 19 23.42 -2.65 4.06
CA GLN A 19 23.73 -1.52 3.19
C GLN A 19 23.36 -1.81 1.73
N GLU A 20 23.64 -3.02 1.26
CA GLU A 20 23.27 -3.46 -0.07
C GLU A 20 21.76 -3.60 -0.21
N GLN A 21 21.06 -4.12 0.81
CA GLN A 21 19.59 -4.22 0.85
C GLN A 21 18.93 -2.83 0.77
N ASP A 22 19.45 -1.84 1.50
CA ASP A 22 18.97 -0.45 1.44
C ASP A 22 19.18 0.15 0.04
N ARG A 23 20.35 -0.08 -0.58
CA ARG A 23 20.63 0.38 -1.93
C ARG A 23 19.66 -0.20 -2.95
N LEU A 24 19.49 -1.53 -2.95
CA LEU A 24 18.58 -2.24 -3.85
C LEU A 24 17.11 -1.84 -3.65
N LEU A 25 16.71 -1.59 -2.40
CA LEU A 25 15.39 -1.07 -2.10
C LEU A 25 15.16 0.31 -2.72
N LEU A 26 16.10 1.23 -2.55
CA LEU A 26 15.98 2.59 -3.11
C LEU A 26 15.94 2.57 -4.64
N GLU A 27 16.74 1.71 -5.29
CA GLU A 27 16.68 1.49 -6.73
C GLU A 27 15.31 0.96 -7.16
N LYS A 28 14.74 -0.01 -6.43
CA LYS A 28 13.41 -0.55 -6.70
C LYS A 28 12.30 0.50 -6.51
N ILE A 29 12.41 1.36 -5.50
CA ILE A 29 11.48 2.48 -5.30
C ILE A 29 11.55 3.46 -6.48
N ALA A 30 12.75 3.82 -6.94
CA ALA A 30 12.93 4.68 -8.11
C ALA A 30 12.37 4.04 -9.39
N GLU A 31 12.58 2.72 -9.59
CA GLU A 31 12.01 1.95 -10.69
C GLU A 31 10.46 1.98 -10.65
N CYS A 32 9.87 1.78 -9.47
CA CYS A 32 8.42 1.86 -9.26
C CYS A 32 7.88 3.24 -9.62
N ALA A 33 8.55 4.30 -9.17
CA ALA A 33 8.16 5.68 -9.47
C ALA A 33 8.23 5.98 -10.98
N ALA A 34 9.30 5.57 -11.64
CA ALA A 34 9.47 5.74 -13.09
C ALA A 34 8.47 4.91 -13.91
N ALA A 35 8.00 3.78 -13.39
CA ALA A 35 7.01 2.92 -14.03
C ALA A 35 5.56 3.40 -13.80
N GLY A 36 5.31 4.36 -12.89
CA GLY A 36 3.98 4.89 -12.60
C GLY A 36 3.19 4.08 -11.57
N VAL A 37 3.88 3.50 -10.59
CA VAL A 37 3.26 2.99 -9.36
C VAL A 37 2.75 4.19 -8.56
N ASP A 38 1.51 4.14 -8.07
CA ASP A 38 0.86 5.29 -7.43
C ASP A 38 1.34 5.51 -6.00
N LEU A 39 1.52 4.41 -5.25
CA LEU A 39 1.86 4.45 -3.84
C LEU A 39 3.02 3.50 -3.54
N VAL A 40 3.91 3.91 -2.63
CA VAL A 40 4.95 3.07 -2.02
C VAL A 40 4.79 3.15 -0.51
N GLN A 41 4.73 1.99 0.17
CA GLN A 41 4.81 1.90 1.62
C GLN A 41 6.21 1.50 2.04
N LEU A 42 6.91 2.37 2.77
CA LEU A 42 8.15 2.01 3.43
C LEU A 42 7.85 1.26 4.73
N ARG A 43 8.08 -0.07 4.71
CA ARG A 43 7.70 -0.99 5.78
C ARG A 43 8.87 -1.84 6.24
N GLU A 44 9.82 -1.20 6.91
CA GLU A 44 11.04 -1.83 7.42
C GLU A 44 10.98 -1.91 8.95
N LYS A 45 10.33 -2.96 9.45
CA LYS A 45 9.97 -3.12 10.87
C LYS A 45 11.15 -3.34 11.81
N ASP A 46 12.31 -3.68 11.28
CA ASP A 46 13.54 -3.96 12.00
C ASP A 46 14.41 -2.72 12.21
N LEU A 47 14.08 -1.61 11.56
CA LEU A 47 14.83 -0.37 11.69
C LEU A 47 14.42 0.42 12.94
N SER A 48 15.41 1.07 13.57
CA SER A 48 15.14 2.10 14.56
C SER A 48 14.47 3.32 13.92
N ALA A 49 13.88 4.19 14.74
CA ALA A 49 13.24 5.41 14.25
C ALA A 49 14.18 6.28 13.39
N GLY A 50 15.41 6.50 13.87
CA GLY A 50 16.40 7.31 13.15
C GLY A 50 16.86 6.66 11.83
N ALA A 51 17.13 5.33 11.84
CA ALA A 51 17.49 4.62 10.62
C ALA A 51 16.33 4.60 9.60
N LEU A 52 15.09 4.43 10.06
CA LEU A 52 13.91 4.51 9.20
C LEU A 52 13.72 5.91 8.60
N GLU A 53 13.94 6.95 9.40
CA GLU A 53 13.84 8.34 8.96
C GLU A 53 14.90 8.67 7.90
N GLU A 54 16.15 8.24 8.09
CA GLU A 54 17.23 8.41 7.11
C GLU A 54 16.90 7.70 5.79
N LEU A 55 16.46 6.43 5.86
CA LEU A 55 16.04 5.66 4.68
C LEU A 55 14.82 6.31 3.99
N ALA A 56 13.85 6.82 4.75
CA ALA A 56 12.67 7.50 4.23
C ALA A 56 13.03 8.79 3.47
N ARG A 57 13.99 9.60 3.95
CA ARG A 57 14.48 10.77 3.22
C ARG A 57 15.12 10.39 1.88
N LYS A 58 15.91 9.31 1.86
CA LYS A 58 16.48 8.78 0.61
C LYS A 58 15.38 8.29 -0.33
N ALA A 59 14.35 7.61 0.19
CA ALA A 59 13.20 7.17 -0.60
C ALA A 59 12.39 8.35 -1.16
N MET A 60 12.17 9.42 -0.38
CA MET A 60 11.54 10.66 -0.86
C MET A 60 12.35 11.29 -2.01
N ALA A 61 13.67 11.32 -1.90
CA ALA A 61 14.54 11.81 -2.98
C ALA A 61 14.45 10.90 -4.23
N ALA A 62 14.36 9.59 -4.06
CA ALA A 62 14.26 8.62 -5.16
C ALA A 62 12.97 8.74 -5.98
N ILE A 63 11.86 9.23 -5.38
CA ILE A 63 10.58 9.44 -6.08
C ILE A 63 10.37 10.89 -6.53
N ALA A 64 11.32 11.79 -6.27
CA ALA A 64 11.19 13.21 -6.58
C ALA A 64 10.87 13.44 -8.07
N GLY A 65 9.93 14.34 -8.35
CA GLY A 65 9.48 14.63 -9.73
C GLY A 65 8.51 13.61 -10.33
N SER A 66 8.19 12.51 -9.62
CA SER A 66 7.15 11.56 -10.03
C SER A 66 5.78 11.89 -9.39
N ARG A 67 4.75 11.12 -9.76
CA ARG A 67 3.42 11.17 -9.11
C ARG A 67 3.28 10.18 -7.95
N THR A 68 4.30 9.36 -7.73
CA THR A 68 4.30 8.35 -6.67
C THR A 68 4.31 9.01 -5.29
N ARG A 69 3.47 8.54 -4.39
CA ARG A 69 3.43 9.01 -3.00
C ARG A 69 4.06 7.97 -2.08
N LEU A 70 4.93 8.43 -1.17
CA LEU A 70 5.54 7.60 -0.14
C LEU A 70 4.71 7.66 1.14
N LEU A 71 4.34 6.49 1.67
CA LEU A 71 3.70 6.32 2.96
C LEU A 71 4.63 5.58 3.91
N ILE A 72 4.70 6.02 5.15
CA ILE A 72 5.46 5.31 6.19
C ILE A 72 4.52 4.35 6.94
N ASN A 73 4.97 3.11 7.15
CA ASN A 73 4.18 2.14 7.92
C ASN A 73 4.13 2.53 9.39
N SER A 74 2.95 2.79 9.94
CA SER A 74 2.65 3.06 11.36
C SER A 74 3.29 4.32 11.99
N ARG A 75 4.46 4.74 11.56
CA ARG A 75 5.28 5.77 12.19
C ARG A 75 4.95 7.17 11.69
N THR A 76 3.88 7.77 12.27
CA THR A 76 3.44 9.14 11.96
C THR A 76 4.53 10.18 12.27
N ASP A 77 5.29 9.98 13.33
CA ASP A 77 6.43 10.81 13.71
C ASP A 77 7.53 10.82 12.64
N VAL A 78 7.88 9.65 12.10
CA VAL A 78 8.86 9.52 11.01
C VAL A 78 8.31 10.14 9.72
N ALA A 79 7.03 9.92 9.40
CA ALA A 79 6.42 10.50 8.21
C ALA A 79 6.48 12.03 8.23
N LEU A 80 6.19 12.65 9.38
CA LEU A 80 6.33 14.10 9.57
C LEU A 80 7.78 14.57 9.46
N ALA A 81 8.71 13.84 10.11
CA ALA A 81 10.12 14.23 10.14
C ALA A 81 10.78 14.19 8.74
N CYS A 82 10.43 13.21 7.90
CA CYS A 82 11.00 13.07 6.55
C CYS A 82 10.19 13.76 5.45
N GLY A 83 9.02 14.35 5.78
CA GLY A 83 8.12 14.98 4.81
C GLY A 83 7.45 13.98 3.86
N ALA A 84 7.21 12.75 4.30
CA ALA A 84 6.46 11.76 3.53
C ALA A 84 5.01 12.20 3.28
N HIS A 85 4.36 11.64 2.27
CA HIS A 85 3.02 12.02 1.87
C HIS A 85 1.91 11.53 2.82
N GLY A 86 2.26 10.69 3.79
CA GLY A 86 1.32 10.16 4.77
C GLY A 86 1.80 8.86 5.41
N VAL A 87 0.85 8.06 5.87
CA VAL A 87 1.10 6.82 6.59
C VAL A 87 0.19 5.68 6.15
N HIS A 88 0.65 4.46 6.40
CA HIS A 88 -0.19 3.27 6.34
C HIS A 88 -0.30 2.65 7.73
N LEU A 89 -1.51 2.59 8.25
CA LEU A 89 -1.80 2.12 9.61
C LEU A 89 -2.17 0.63 9.61
N PRO A 90 -1.57 -0.20 10.47
CA PRO A 90 -2.11 -1.51 10.82
C PRO A 90 -3.56 -1.42 11.33
N ALA A 91 -4.30 -2.52 11.25
CA ALA A 91 -5.71 -2.56 11.69
C ALA A 91 -5.94 -2.21 13.17
N ASN A 92 -4.93 -2.41 14.01
CA ASN A 92 -4.96 -2.15 15.45
C ASN A 92 -4.13 -0.92 15.88
N ASP A 93 -3.83 -0.02 14.95
CA ASP A 93 -3.12 1.24 15.23
C ASP A 93 -4.13 2.36 15.63
N LEU A 94 -3.63 3.58 15.76
CA LEU A 94 -4.49 4.76 15.99
C LEU A 94 -5.55 4.90 14.90
N ALA A 95 -6.69 5.48 15.24
CA ALA A 95 -7.71 5.80 14.25
C ALA A 95 -7.17 6.80 13.20
N ALA A 96 -7.58 6.64 11.95
CA ALA A 96 -7.15 7.53 10.86
C ALA A 96 -7.50 9.00 11.15
N SER A 97 -8.64 9.28 11.80
CA SER A 97 -9.06 10.60 12.25
C SER A 97 -8.06 11.25 13.21
N ASP A 98 -7.52 10.46 14.17
CA ASP A 98 -6.56 10.96 15.16
C ASP A 98 -5.21 11.26 14.49
N VAL A 99 -4.76 10.37 13.60
CA VAL A 99 -3.55 10.57 12.82
C VAL A 99 -3.67 11.79 11.91
N ARG A 100 -4.81 11.99 11.24
CA ARG A 100 -5.10 13.18 10.44
C ARG A 100 -5.03 14.47 11.29
N ALA A 101 -5.55 14.43 12.51
CA ALA A 101 -5.45 15.56 13.43
C ALA A 101 -3.98 15.87 13.85
N ILE A 102 -3.13 14.85 14.00
CA ILE A 102 -1.69 15.01 14.24
C ILE A 102 -1.02 15.72 13.07
N PHE A 103 -1.27 15.27 11.84
CA PHE A 103 -0.73 15.90 10.63
C PHE A 103 -1.18 17.35 10.48
N ALA A 104 -2.48 17.61 10.72
CA ALA A 104 -3.03 18.97 10.65
C ALA A 104 -2.36 19.93 11.66
N ARG A 105 -2.12 19.48 12.90
CA ARG A 105 -1.40 20.26 13.91
C ARG A 105 0.06 20.52 13.53
N ALA A 106 0.68 19.64 12.73
CA ALA A 106 2.02 19.83 12.19
C ALA A 106 2.05 20.65 10.88
N GLY A 107 0.91 21.18 10.43
CA GLY A 107 0.81 22.02 9.22
C GLY A 107 0.64 21.24 7.91
N MET A 108 0.44 19.92 7.94
CA MET A 108 0.13 19.11 6.76
C MET A 108 -1.38 18.90 6.66
N SER A 109 -2.03 19.55 5.69
CA SER A 109 -3.49 19.58 5.56
C SER A 109 -4.10 18.34 4.90
N GLU A 110 -3.37 17.65 4.04
CA GLU A 110 -3.88 16.54 3.20
C GLU A 110 -2.95 15.32 3.21
N PRO A 111 -2.72 14.69 4.38
CA PRO A 111 -1.96 13.44 4.42
C PRO A 111 -2.76 12.31 3.80
N VAL A 112 -2.08 11.39 3.09
CA VAL A 112 -2.68 10.13 2.65
C VAL A 112 -2.61 9.12 3.78
N ILE A 113 -3.76 8.60 4.21
CA ILE A 113 -3.86 7.62 5.30
C ILE A 113 -4.50 6.33 4.77
N GLY A 114 -3.66 5.32 4.56
CA GLY A 114 -4.12 3.96 4.27
C GLY A 114 -4.26 3.13 5.54
N VAL A 115 -5.16 2.16 5.55
CA VAL A 115 -5.38 1.26 6.70
C VAL A 115 -5.38 -0.19 6.23
N SER A 116 -4.68 -1.08 6.94
CA SER A 116 -4.81 -2.53 6.74
C SER A 116 -6.13 -3.03 7.33
N ALA A 117 -6.79 -3.96 6.65
CA ALA A 117 -8.01 -4.60 7.12
C ALA A 117 -8.04 -6.08 6.76
N HIS A 118 -8.60 -6.91 7.66
CA HIS A 118 -8.73 -8.36 7.52
C HIS A 118 -10.19 -8.83 7.58
N SER A 119 -11.12 -7.89 7.78
CA SER A 119 -12.56 -8.15 7.85
C SER A 119 -13.36 -6.96 7.30
N ALA A 120 -14.64 -7.23 6.96
CA ALA A 120 -15.58 -6.19 6.54
C ALA A 120 -15.82 -5.14 7.64
N ALA A 121 -15.79 -5.55 8.90
CA ALA A 121 -15.95 -4.64 10.04
C ALA A 121 -14.76 -3.67 10.16
N GLU A 122 -13.53 -4.14 9.94
CA GLU A 122 -12.34 -3.29 9.95
C GLU A 122 -12.34 -2.30 8.77
N VAL A 123 -12.78 -2.71 7.57
CA VAL A 123 -12.94 -1.79 6.43
C VAL A 123 -13.96 -0.71 6.75
N ALA A 124 -15.13 -1.09 7.30
CA ALA A 124 -16.15 -0.12 7.69
C ALA A 124 -15.67 0.83 8.79
N SER A 125 -14.90 0.33 9.74
CA SER A 125 -14.28 1.16 10.79
C SER A 125 -13.27 2.14 10.21
N ALA A 126 -12.40 1.69 9.28
CA ALA A 126 -11.43 2.58 8.61
C ALA A 126 -12.14 3.70 7.84
N GLU A 127 -13.22 3.38 7.13
CA GLU A 127 -14.05 4.35 6.40
C GLU A 127 -14.70 5.36 7.36
N ALA A 128 -15.31 4.88 8.45
CA ALA A 128 -15.95 5.75 9.45
C ALA A 128 -14.97 6.71 10.13
N HIS A 129 -13.70 6.33 10.25
CA HIS A 129 -12.62 7.16 10.80
C HIS A 129 -11.87 7.97 9.73
N GLY A 130 -12.36 8.02 8.49
CA GLY A 130 -11.84 8.91 7.45
C GLY A 130 -10.48 8.48 6.88
N ALA A 131 -10.22 7.19 6.76
CA ALA A 131 -9.11 6.68 5.96
C ALA A 131 -9.35 6.99 4.47
N ASP A 132 -8.26 7.19 3.71
CA ASP A 132 -8.36 7.48 2.28
C ASP A 132 -8.51 6.19 1.45
N PHE A 133 -8.03 5.07 1.96
CA PHE A 133 -8.20 3.73 1.38
C PHE A 133 -7.94 2.63 2.41
N ALA A 134 -8.51 1.45 2.17
CA ALA A 134 -8.16 0.23 2.90
C ALA A 134 -7.36 -0.73 2.03
N VAL A 135 -6.48 -1.50 2.66
CA VAL A 135 -5.81 -2.66 2.07
C VAL A 135 -6.37 -3.91 2.73
N PHE A 136 -7.20 -4.63 1.98
CA PHE A 136 -7.83 -5.87 2.46
C PHE A 136 -6.99 -7.09 2.07
N GLY A 137 -6.72 -7.94 3.04
CA GLY A 137 -6.01 -9.18 2.79
C GLY A 137 -5.79 -10.07 4.02
N PRO A 138 -5.34 -11.32 3.78
CA PRO A 138 -4.92 -11.88 2.49
C PRO A 138 -6.10 -12.30 1.61
N VAL A 139 -6.11 -11.91 0.32
CA VAL A 139 -7.12 -12.38 -0.65
C VAL A 139 -6.82 -13.79 -1.12
N PHE A 140 -5.54 -14.09 -1.37
CA PHE A 140 -5.08 -15.44 -1.71
C PHE A 140 -4.06 -15.90 -0.68
N GLU A 141 -4.27 -17.08 -0.09
CA GLU A 141 -3.31 -17.67 0.82
C GLU A 141 -2.08 -18.24 0.09
N LYS A 142 -0.99 -18.44 0.83
CA LYS A 142 0.25 -19.04 0.31
C LYS A 142 0.10 -20.50 -0.08
N SER A 143 -0.93 -21.21 0.39
CA SER A 143 -1.20 -22.59 0.03
C SER A 143 -1.96 -22.66 -1.30
N ARG A 144 -1.58 -23.60 -2.15
CA ARG A 144 -2.07 -23.77 -3.54
C ARG A 144 -3.56 -24.14 -3.71
N SER A 145 -4.33 -24.26 -2.67
CA SER A 145 -5.78 -24.38 -2.78
C SER A 145 -6.35 -23.00 -3.05
N ALA A 146 -7.01 -22.83 -4.20
CA ALA A 146 -7.67 -21.59 -4.59
C ALA A 146 -8.54 -21.09 -3.42
N ASN A 147 -8.06 -20.09 -2.68
CA ASN A 147 -8.80 -19.53 -1.56
C ASN A 147 -9.93 -18.67 -2.12
N ARG A 148 -11.07 -19.33 -2.39
CA ARG A 148 -12.29 -18.65 -2.83
C ARG A 148 -12.85 -17.73 -1.74
N GLU A 149 -12.53 -18.02 -0.47
CA GLU A 149 -13.05 -17.30 0.68
C GLU A 149 -12.58 -15.85 0.74
N GLY A 150 -11.27 -15.60 0.62
CA GLY A 150 -10.74 -14.23 0.65
C GLY A 150 -11.20 -13.39 -0.55
N LEU A 151 -11.37 -14.01 -1.73
CA LEU A 151 -11.91 -13.33 -2.90
C LEU A 151 -13.40 -13.03 -2.75
N GLU A 152 -14.17 -13.94 -2.14
CA GLU A 152 -15.59 -13.72 -1.86
C GLU A 152 -15.79 -12.65 -0.79
N GLN A 153 -14.97 -12.64 0.26
CA GLN A 153 -14.96 -11.57 1.26
C GLN A 153 -14.65 -10.21 0.62
N LEU A 154 -13.62 -10.15 -0.25
CA LEU A 154 -13.29 -8.94 -1.00
C LEU A 154 -14.49 -8.45 -1.81
N ARG A 155 -15.20 -9.35 -2.52
CA ARG A 155 -16.40 -9.02 -3.28
C ARG A 155 -17.50 -8.45 -2.40
N GLN A 156 -17.80 -9.10 -1.28
CA GLN A 156 -18.81 -8.62 -0.33
C GLN A 156 -18.46 -7.25 0.24
N ILE A 157 -17.18 -6.99 0.54
CA ILE A 157 -16.70 -5.69 1.02
C ILE A 157 -16.89 -4.61 -0.04
N CYS A 158 -16.48 -4.88 -1.28
CA CYS A 158 -16.55 -3.90 -2.36
C CYS A 158 -18.02 -3.61 -2.79
N HIS A 159 -18.89 -4.61 -2.82
CA HIS A 159 -20.31 -4.41 -3.17
C HIS A 159 -21.13 -3.74 -2.07
N ARG A 160 -20.73 -3.83 -0.80
CA ARG A 160 -21.38 -3.03 0.27
C ARG A 160 -21.25 -1.54 0.04
N ALA A 161 -20.20 -1.13 -0.63
CA ALA A 161 -19.89 0.26 -0.92
C ALA A 161 -20.81 0.87 -2.00
N GLU A 162 -21.50 0.05 -2.82
CA GLU A 162 -22.43 0.55 -3.83
C GLU A 162 -23.69 1.21 -3.22
N ALA A 163 -24.01 0.90 -1.95
CA ALA A 163 -25.18 1.44 -1.24
C ALA A 163 -24.92 2.79 -0.54
N ALA A 164 -23.67 3.19 -0.35
CA ALA A 164 -23.27 4.44 0.33
C ALA A 164 -22.27 5.21 -0.55
N GLN A 165 -22.62 6.39 -0.99
CA GLN A 165 -21.76 7.25 -1.83
C GLN A 165 -21.04 8.31 -0.96
N PRO A 166 -19.73 8.59 -1.25
CA PRO A 166 -18.74 7.82 -2.00
C PRO A 166 -18.07 6.78 -1.09
N SER A 167 -17.90 5.57 -1.58
CA SER A 167 -17.23 4.51 -0.84
C SER A 167 -15.70 4.66 -0.86
N MET A 168 -15.07 4.38 0.28
CA MET A 168 -13.62 4.34 0.40
C MET A 168 -13.02 3.25 -0.51
N PRO A 169 -11.98 3.56 -1.33
CA PRO A 169 -11.32 2.55 -2.16
C PRO A 169 -10.74 1.40 -1.35
N VAL A 170 -10.92 0.16 -1.83
CA VAL A 170 -10.32 -1.05 -1.23
C VAL A 170 -9.32 -1.64 -2.21
N LEU A 171 -8.08 -1.82 -1.74
CA LEU A 171 -7.00 -2.47 -2.49
C LEU A 171 -6.84 -3.91 -2.01
N ALA A 172 -6.70 -4.83 -2.96
CA ALA A 172 -6.47 -6.24 -2.66
C ALA A 172 -5.00 -6.52 -2.33
N LEU A 173 -4.74 -7.29 -1.26
CA LEU A 173 -3.41 -7.72 -0.83
C LEU A 173 -3.38 -9.22 -0.54
N GLY A 174 -2.24 -9.87 -0.76
CA GLY A 174 -1.95 -11.24 -0.37
C GLY A 174 -2.04 -12.21 -1.54
N GLY A 175 -0.90 -12.84 -1.87
CA GLY A 175 -0.78 -13.83 -2.93
C GLY A 175 -1.13 -13.33 -4.34
N ILE A 176 -1.13 -12.03 -4.57
CA ILE A 176 -1.48 -11.44 -5.87
C ILE A 176 -0.38 -11.71 -6.90
N THR A 177 -0.80 -12.16 -8.08
CA THR A 177 0.02 -12.36 -9.29
C THR A 177 -0.64 -11.67 -10.48
N LEU A 178 0.06 -11.63 -11.62
CA LEU A 178 -0.54 -11.08 -12.85
C LEU A 178 -1.72 -11.92 -13.36
N GLU A 179 -1.70 -13.23 -13.08
CA GLU A 179 -2.74 -14.17 -13.51
C GLU A 179 -4.02 -14.04 -12.69
N ASN A 180 -3.90 -13.72 -11.37
CA ASN A 180 -5.07 -13.62 -10.49
C ASN A 180 -5.55 -12.18 -10.20
N ALA A 181 -4.76 -11.16 -10.54
CA ALA A 181 -5.16 -9.76 -10.40
C ALA A 181 -6.50 -9.43 -11.07
N PRO A 182 -6.85 -9.98 -12.26
CA PRO A 182 -8.18 -9.75 -12.86
C PRO A 182 -9.34 -10.21 -11.97
N LEU A 183 -9.16 -11.25 -11.15
CA LEU A 183 -10.20 -11.72 -10.22
C LEU A 183 -10.47 -10.70 -9.11
N CYS A 184 -9.42 -10.00 -8.63
CA CYS A 184 -9.58 -8.94 -7.63
C CYS A 184 -10.36 -7.75 -8.22
N VAL A 185 -10.08 -7.37 -9.47
CA VAL A 185 -10.80 -6.29 -10.16
C VAL A 185 -12.26 -6.67 -10.38
N ALA A 186 -12.52 -7.89 -10.84
CA ALA A 186 -13.89 -8.41 -11.00
C ALA A 186 -14.65 -8.53 -9.65
N ALA A 187 -13.94 -8.64 -8.53
CA ALA A 187 -14.50 -8.56 -7.19
C ALA A 187 -14.73 -7.13 -6.68
N GLY A 188 -14.38 -6.11 -7.47
CA GLY A 188 -14.60 -4.69 -7.14
C GLY A 188 -13.42 -3.98 -6.50
N ALA A 189 -12.23 -4.60 -6.42
CA ALA A 189 -11.04 -3.93 -5.89
C ALA A 189 -10.67 -2.71 -6.72
N ALA A 190 -10.45 -1.57 -6.08
CA ALA A 190 -10.01 -0.33 -6.71
C ALA A 190 -8.52 -0.36 -7.08
N GLY A 191 -7.75 -1.26 -6.47
CA GLY A 191 -6.31 -1.36 -6.71
C GLY A 191 -5.70 -2.67 -6.20
N ILE A 192 -4.39 -2.80 -6.46
CA ILE A 192 -3.57 -3.93 -6.02
C ILE A 192 -2.44 -3.42 -5.13
N ALA A 193 -2.31 -4.02 -3.94
CA ALA A 193 -1.17 -3.89 -3.06
C ALA A 193 -0.34 -5.17 -3.08
N ALA A 194 0.98 -5.07 -3.22
CA ALA A 194 1.84 -6.25 -3.25
C ALA A 194 3.28 -5.94 -2.82
N ILE A 195 3.97 -6.96 -2.30
CA ILE A 195 5.41 -6.93 -2.05
C ILE A 195 6.12 -7.56 -3.27
N ARG A 196 6.07 -8.88 -3.37
CA ARG A 196 6.85 -9.68 -4.33
C ARG A 196 6.53 -9.40 -5.79
N LEU A 197 5.27 -9.07 -6.10
CA LEU A 197 4.87 -8.77 -7.47
C LEU A 197 5.66 -7.60 -8.06
N PHE A 198 5.95 -6.56 -7.28
CA PHE A 198 6.79 -5.44 -7.69
C PHE A 198 8.27 -5.70 -7.44
N GLN A 199 8.61 -6.28 -6.28
CA GLN A 199 9.99 -6.39 -5.83
C GLN A 199 10.82 -7.42 -6.61
N GLN A 200 10.20 -8.51 -7.07
CA GLN A 200 10.87 -9.64 -7.71
C GLN A 200 10.71 -9.69 -9.24
N ASN A 201 10.09 -8.69 -9.84
CA ASN A 201 9.81 -8.67 -11.28
C ASN A 201 10.25 -7.34 -11.93
N ASP A 202 10.25 -7.31 -13.25
CA ASP A 202 10.33 -6.08 -14.03
C ASP A 202 9.08 -5.23 -13.78
N VAL A 203 9.26 -4.13 -13.05
CA VAL A 203 8.14 -3.27 -12.62
C VAL A 203 7.41 -2.64 -13.80
N ARG A 204 8.12 -2.28 -14.87
CA ARG A 204 7.48 -1.67 -16.06
C ARG A 204 6.53 -2.66 -16.73
N ALA A 205 6.96 -3.91 -16.86
CA ALA A 205 6.13 -4.97 -17.43
C ALA A 205 4.92 -5.27 -16.53
N VAL A 206 5.12 -5.32 -15.19
CA VAL A 206 4.06 -5.51 -14.20
C VAL A 206 3.03 -4.39 -14.27
N VAL A 207 3.47 -3.13 -14.20
CA VAL A 207 2.58 -1.95 -14.24
C VAL A 207 1.79 -1.91 -15.54
N LYS A 208 2.46 -2.13 -16.69
CA LYS A 208 1.78 -2.17 -17.99
C LYS A 208 0.63 -3.20 -17.99
N LYS A 209 0.92 -4.45 -17.59
CA LYS A 209 -0.09 -5.51 -17.54
C LYS A 209 -1.23 -5.21 -16.56
N LEU A 210 -0.91 -4.71 -15.36
CA LEU A 210 -1.93 -4.37 -14.37
C LEU A 210 -2.84 -3.22 -14.84
N ARG A 211 -2.32 -2.22 -15.55
CA ARG A 211 -3.13 -1.12 -16.11
C ARG A 211 -4.03 -1.55 -17.27
N GLU A 212 -3.72 -2.66 -17.93
CA GLU A 212 -4.55 -3.28 -18.98
C GLU A 212 -5.73 -4.10 -18.40
N VAL A 213 -5.68 -4.47 -17.11
CA VAL A 213 -6.76 -5.24 -16.44
C VAL A 213 -8.04 -4.40 -16.37
N ARG A 214 -9.13 -4.98 -16.86
CA ARG A 214 -10.47 -4.40 -16.81
C ARG A 214 -11.41 -5.31 -16.02
N ALA A 215 -12.43 -4.74 -15.38
CA ALA A 215 -13.53 -5.50 -14.81
C ALA A 215 -14.38 -6.13 -15.91
#